data_5a8882ff779e47b5f6c25b387ce5efac
#
_entry.id   5a8882ff779e47b5f6c25b387ce5efac
#
_cell.length_a   1.000
_cell.length_b   1.000
_cell.length_c   1.000
_cell.angle_alpha   90.00
_cell.angle_beta   90.00
_cell.angle_gamma   90.00
#
_symmetry.space_group_name_H-M   'P 1'
#
loop_
_entity.id
_entity.type
_entity.pdbx_description
1 polymer ?
#
loop_
_entity_poly.entity_id
_entity_poly.type
_entity_poly.pdbx_seq_one_letter_code
_entity_poly.pdbx_strand_id
1 'polypeptide(L)'
;MSSHPPAEALRFENVTLRFPGTHRPAIEDVSLRVGRGRFVAVIGPSGCGKSTILNLAAGLLSPTAGEVHFAGEPVSGVNSAAAYVTQQANLLPWLSVRANIGLALKFRKVPKAEREERIGHWVKLVGLTGFEDHYPRELSGGMQKRVSIARALIYDPSIVLMDEPFGPLDAITRLKLQQDLLNLWEEQNGTLVFVTHDLNEAIYLADEVVVMSSGPGTVRRVLQVPFERPRTIGSLVESPEFAELYNDLWSLFKSELQMSDATA
;
A
#
# COMPACT_ATOMS: atom_id res chain seq x y z
N MET A 1 -6.19 12.82 -30.95
CA MET A 1 -5.55 12.13 -29.82
C MET A 1 -6.60 11.29 -29.15
N SER A 2 -6.57 9.99 -29.37
CA SER A 2 -7.57 9.04 -28.85
C SER A 2 -7.28 8.84 -27.36
N SER A 3 -8.06 9.47 -26.48
CA SER A 3 -7.98 9.26 -25.04
C SER A 3 -8.70 7.96 -24.68
N HIS A 4 -8.02 6.83 -24.88
CA HIS A 4 -8.41 5.64 -24.13
C HIS A 4 -8.14 5.94 -22.66
N PRO A 5 -9.10 5.68 -21.73
CA PRO A 5 -8.83 5.77 -20.31
C PRO A 5 -7.63 4.87 -20.01
N PRO A 6 -6.70 5.29 -19.14
CA PRO A 6 -5.56 4.46 -18.77
C PRO A 6 -6.10 3.09 -18.33
N ALA A 7 -5.54 2.01 -18.87
CA ALA A 7 -5.98 0.67 -18.56
C ALA A 7 -6.03 0.50 -17.04
N GLU A 8 -7.19 0.18 -16.49
CA GLU A 8 -7.41 0.05 -15.05
C GLU A 8 -6.64 -1.17 -14.52
N ALA A 9 -5.94 -1.00 -13.40
CA ALA A 9 -5.29 -2.10 -12.69
C ALA A 9 -6.24 -2.73 -11.67
N LEU A 10 -7.01 -1.89 -10.97
CA LEU A 10 -7.94 -2.32 -9.94
C LEU A 10 -9.20 -1.46 -10.02
N ARG A 11 -10.37 -2.10 -9.88
CA ARG A 11 -11.67 -1.42 -9.90
C ARG A 11 -12.61 -2.03 -8.87
N PHE A 12 -13.24 -1.18 -8.09
CA PHE A 12 -14.35 -1.49 -7.20
C PHE A 12 -15.63 -0.90 -7.80
N GLU A 13 -16.70 -1.69 -7.90
CA GLU A 13 -18.00 -1.27 -8.42
C GLU A 13 -19.07 -1.51 -7.36
N ASN A 14 -19.53 -0.42 -6.72
CA ASN A 14 -20.60 -0.41 -5.70
C ASN A 14 -20.37 -1.48 -4.61
N VAL A 15 -19.12 -1.61 -4.17
CA VAL A 15 -18.68 -2.69 -3.27
C VAL A 15 -19.14 -2.41 -1.85
N THR A 16 -19.87 -3.37 -1.29
CA THR A 16 -20.27 -3.40 0.12
C THR A 16 -19.72 -4.66 0.78
N LEU A 17 -19.16 -4.53 1.96
CA LEU A 17 -18.77 -5.66 2.80
C LEU A 17 -19.34 -5.53 4.18
N ARG A 18 -20.06 -6.57 4.60
CA ARG A 18 -20.55 -6.74 5.97
C ARG A 18 -19.96 -8.02 6.57
N PHE A 19 -19.32 -7.90 7.71
CA PHE A 19 -18.83 -9.08 8.43
C PHE A 19 -19.98 -9.84 9.08
N PRO A 20 -19.89 -11.17 9.17
CA PRO A 20 -20.90 -11.98 9.88
C PRO A 20 -21.11 -11.49 11.31
N GLY A 21 -22.36 -11.37 11.73
CA GLY A 21 -22.72 -10.94 13.08
C GLY A 21 -22.66 -9.44 13.35
N THR A 22 -22.32 -8.62 12.35
CA THR A 22 -22.34 -7.15 12.49
C THR A 22 -23.63 -6.55 11.92
N HIS A 23 -24.17 -5.52 12.58
CA HIS A 23 -25.34 -4.79 12.07
C HIS A 23 -24.99 -3.78 10.97
N ARG A 24 -23.80 -3.19 11.02
CA ARG A 24 -23.33 -2.20 10.04
C ARG A 24 -22.27 -2.80 9.11
N PRO A 25 -22.25 -2.44 7.83
CA PRO A 25 -21.17 -2.82 6.94
C PRO A 25 -19.86 -2.15 7.36
N ALA A 26 -18.74 -2.80 7.06
CA ALA A 26 -17.41 -2.21 7.24
C ALA A 26 -17.14 -1.15 6.17
N ILE A 27 -17.55 -1.43 4.93
CA ILE A 27 -17.56 -0.49 3.81
C ILE A 27 -18.91 -0.63 3.07
N GLU A 28 -19.39 0.48 2.52
CA GLU A 28 -20.69 0.55 1.86
C GLU A 28 -20.60 1.36 0.57
N ASP A 29 -21.11 0.80 -0.53
CA ASP A 29 -21.19 1.43 -1.85
C ASP A 29 -19.88 2.07 -2.32
N VAL A 30 -18.77 1.36 -2.11
CA VAL A 30 -17.44 1.84 -2.50
C VAL A 30 -17.25 1.64 -4.00
N SER A 31 -17.06 2.76 -4.72
CA SER A 31 -16.65 2.76 -6.11
C SER A 31 -15.29 3.48 -6.22
N LEU A 32 -14.27 2.76 -6.70
CA LEU A 32 -12.90 3.24 -6.81
C LEU A 32 -12.23 2.65 -8.03
N ARG A 33 -11.43 3.47 -8.73
CA ARG A 33 -10.63 3.04 -9.89
C ARG A 33 -9.17 3.38 -9.64
N VAL A 34 -8.30 2.41 -9.87
CA VAL A 34 -6.85 2.58 -9.79
C VAL A 34 -6.27 2.33 -11.18
N GLY A 35 -5.70 3.36 -11.79
CA GLY A 35 -5.03 3.26 -13.08
C GLY A 35 -3.75 2.43 -13.00
N ARG A 36 -3.35 1.78 -14.09
CA ARG A 36 -2.05 1.11 -14.18
C ARG A 36 -0.92 2.13 -14.02
N GLY A 37 0.14 1.72 -13.31
CA GLY A 37 1.28 2.57 -13.03
C GLY A 37 0.98 3.75 -12.09
N ARG A 38 -0.13 3.74 -11.38
CA ARG A 38 -0.47 4.76 -10.39
C ARG A 38 -0.08 4.34 -8.97
N PHE A 39 0.39 5.30 -8.22
CA PHE A 39 0.60 5.20 -6.78
C PHE A 39 -0.58 5.86 -6.07
N VAL A 40 -1.45 5.07 -5.45
CA VAL A 40 -2.67 5.55 -4.80
C VAL A 40 -2.57 5.40 -3.30
N ALA A 41 -2.81 6.48 -2.56
CA ALA A 41 -2.93 6.46 -1.10
C ALA A 41 -4.41 6.39 -0.70
N VAL A 42 -4.73 5.55 0.28
CA VAL A 42 -6.05 5.51 0.92
C VAL A 42 -5.91 5.98 2.37
N ILE A 43 -6.56 7.09 2.69
CA ILE A 43 -6.56 7.69 4.03
C ILE A 43 -7.95 7.72 4.62
N GLY A 44 -8.05 7.82 5.94
CA GLY A 44 -9.33 7.92 6.64
C GLY A 44 -9.18 7.56 8.12
N PRO A 45 -10.21 7.79 8.94
CA PRO A 45 -10.20 7.46 10.36
C PRO A 45 -9.92 5.98 10.65
N SER A 46 -9.52 5.68 11.87
CA SER A 46 -9.36 4.28 12.31
C SER A 46 -10.69 3.54 12.20
N GLY A 47 -10.68 2.31 11.71
CA GLY A 47 -11.90 1.50 11.55
C GLY A 47 -12.77 1.84 10.33
N CYS A 48 -12.41 2.82 9.49
CA CYS A 48 -13.20 3.17 8.29
C CYS A 48 -13.10 2.17 7.12
N GLY A 49 -12.44 1.03 7.29
CA GLY A 49 -12.41 -0.03 6.26
C GLY A 49 -11.23 0.04 5.28
N LYS A 50 -10.16 0.80 5.55
CA LYS A 50 -8.97 0.89 4.68
C LYS A 50 -8.33 -0.48 4.41
N SER A 51 -8.03 -1.23 5.46
CA SER A 51 -7.49 -2.59 5.32
C SER A 51 -8.50 -3.55 4.67
N THR A 52 -9.80 -3.28 4.81
CA THR A 52 -10.85 -4.04 4.12
C THR A 52 -10.75 -3.87 2.61
N ILE A 53 -10.51 -2.65 2.12
CA ILE A 53 -10.27 -2.40 0.68
C ILE A 53 -9.07 -3.20 0.18
N LEU A 54 -7.95 -3.19 0.92
CA LEU A 54 -6.77 -3.96 0.52
C LEU A 54 -7.04 -5.47 0.53
N ASN A 55 -7.76 -5.98 1.54
CA ASN A 55 -8.10 -7.39 1.62
C ASN A 55 -9.04 -7.84 0.49
N LEU A 56 -9.98 -7.00 0.07
CA LEU A 56 -10.84 -7.24 -1.09
C LEU A 56 -10.01 -7.23 -2.39
N ALA A 57 -9.10 -6.27 -2.58
CA ALA A 57 -8.19 -6.21 -3.72
C ALA A 57 -7.27 -7.43 -3.80
N ALA A 58 -6.81 -7.93 -2.64
CA ALA A 58 -6.00 -9.14 -2.54
C ALA A 58 -6.82 -10.45 -2.72
N GLY A 59 -8.16 -10.36 -2.76
CA GLY A 59 -9.05 -11.52 -2.82
C GLY A 59 -9.04 -12.37 -1.55
N LEU A 60 -8.63 -11.79 -0.42
CA LEU A 60 -8.67 -12.41 0.91
C LEU A 60 -10.06 -12.31 1.54
N LEU A 61 -10.86 -11.35 1.09
CA LEU A 61 -12.27 -11.18 1.42
C LEU A 61 -13.08 -11.11 0.13
N SER A 62 -14.34 -11.58 0.20
CA SER A 62 -15.30 -11.44 -0.88
C SER A 62 -16.34 -10.38 -0.51
N PRO A 63 -16.75 -9.49 -1.42
CA PRO A 63 -17.78 -8.50 -1.15
C PRO A 63 -19.13 -9.16 -0.88
N THR A 64 -19.98 -8.52 -0.05
CA THR A 64 -21.38 -8.93 0.15
C THR A 64 -22.28 -8.41 -0.96
N ALA A 65 -21.91 -7.32 -1.61
CA ALA A 65 -22.55 -6.78 -2.81
C ALA A 65 -21.51 -6.00 -3.63
N GLY A 66 -21.78 -5.82 -4.92
CA GLY A 66 -20.85 -5.21 -5.86
C GLY A 66 -19.73 -6.17 -6.28
N GLU A 67 -18.78 -5.67 -7.06
CA GLU A 67 -17.71 -6.46 -7.64
C GLU A 67 -16.35 -5.75 -7.54
N VAL A 68 -15.30 -6.55 -7.37
CA VAL A 68 -13.91 -6.09 -7.45
C VAL A 68 -13.26 -6.73 -8.67
N HIS A 69 -12.61 -5.92 -9.50
CA HIS A 69 -11.94 -6.37 -10.71
C HIS A 69 -10.44 -6.04 -10.63
N PHE A 70 -9.62 -6.98 -11.06
CA PHE A 70 -8.17 -6.80 -11.23
C PHE A 70 -7.82 -7.04 -12.71
N ALA A 71 -7.17 -6.06 -13.34
CA ALA A 71 -6.82 -6.09 -14.76
C ALA A 71 -8.00 -6.42 -15.70
N GLY A 72 -9.22 -6.01 -15.32
CA GLY A 72 -10.45 -6.23 -16.07
C GLY A 72 -11.20 -7.51 -15.71
N GLU A 73 -10.60 -8.42 -14.95
CA GLU A 73 -11.20 -9.69 -14.54
C GLU A 73 -11.73 -9.63 -13.10
N PRO A 74 -12.87 -10.24 -12.78
CA PRO A 74 -13.38 -10.32 -11.42
C PRO A 74 -12.39 -11.02 -10.48
N VAL A 75 -12.17 -10.45 -9.30
CA VAL A 75 -11.34 -11.07 -8.26
C VAL A 75 -12.16 -12.19 -7.59
N SER A 76 -11.81 -13.43 -7.91
CA SER A 76 -12.39 -14.63 -7.31
C SER A 76 -11.33 -15.43 -6.55
N GLY A 77 -11.28 -15.29 -5.21
CA GLY A 77 -10.25 -15.87 -4.38
C GLY A 77 -8.93 -15.09 -4.41
N VAL A 78 -7.86 -15.69 -3.87
CA VAL A 78 -6.57 -15.02 -3.67
C VAL A 78 -5.96 -14.52 -4.98
N ASN A 79 -5.72 -13.23 -5.07
CA ASN A 79 -5.07 -12.59 -6.21
C ASN A 79 -3.55 -12.81 -6.17
N SER A 80 -3.07 -13.84 -6.85
CA SER A 80 -1.63 -14.19 -6.88
C SER A 80 -0.75 -13.20 -7.66
N ALA A 81 -1.33 -12.26 -8.40
CA ALA A 81 -0.62 -11.18 -9.08
C ALA A 81 -0.37 -9.97 -8.17
N ALA A 82 -1.04 -9.90 -7.01
CA ALA A 82 -0.86 -8.87 -6.01
C ALA A 82 0.20 -9.27 -4.98
N ALA A 83 1.08 -8.32 -4.63
CA ALA A 83 1.89 -8.40 -3.42
C ALA A 83 1.15 -7.71 -2.28
N TYR A 84 1.18 -8.28 -1.08
CA TYR A 84 0.55 -7.68 0.09
C TYR A 84 1.55 -7.53 1.25
N VAL A 85 1.79 -6.28 1.62
CA VAL A 85 2.56 -5.90 2.80
C VAL A 85 1.56 -5.52 3.90
N THR A 86 1.36 -6.43 4.83
CA THR A 86 0.45 -6.24 5.97
C THR A 86 1.06 -5.30 7.02
N GLN A 87 0.24 -4.73 7.91
CA GLN A 87 0.68 -3.84 8.99
C GLN A 87 1.78 -4.49 9.85
N GLN A 88 1.61 -5.75 10.24
CA GLN A 88 2.67 -6.56 10.85
C GLN A 88 3.58 -7.15 9.79
N ALA A 89 4.87 -7.35 10.11
CA ALA A 89 5.84 -7.88 9.15
C ALA A 89 5.56 -9.32 8.71
N ASN A 90 4.91 -10.13 9.57
CA ASN A 90 4.51 -11.52 9.30
C ASN A 90 5.63 -12.35 8.64
N LEU A 91 6.86 -12.21 9.14
CA LEU A 91 7.99 -13.00 8.68
C LEU A 91 7.85 -14.44 9.19
N LEU A 92 8.37 -15.39 8.40
CA LEU A 92 8.46 -16.78 8.84
C LEU A 92 9.60 -16.89 9.87
N PRO A 93 9.29 -17.19 11.14
CA PRO A 93 10.26 -17.07 12.23
C PRO A 93 11.41 -18.11 12.17
N TRP A 94 11.21 -19.18 11.42
CA TRP A 94 12.21 -20.21 11.16
C TRP A 94 13.09 -19.99 9.94
N LEU A 95 12.87 -18.89 9.21
CA LEU A 95 13.67 -18.50 8.05
C LEU A 95 14.51 -17.28 8.38
N SER A 96 15.75 -17.26 7.87
CA SER A 96 16.62 -16.09 7.93
C SER A 96 16.08 -14.94 7.06
N VAL A 97 16.67 -13.74 7.16
CA VAL A 97 16.37 -12.59 6.30
C VAL A 97 16.44 -12.97 4.83
N ARG A 98 17.57 -13.54 4.39
CA ARG A 98 17.79 -14.03 3.02
C ARG A 98 16.70 -14.99 2.57
N ALA A 99 16.35 -15.95 3.42
CA ALA A 99 15.36 -16.98 3.11
C ALA A 99 13.92 -16.43 3.10
N ASN A 100 13.60 -15.47 3.97
CA ASN A 100 12.33 -14.75 3.94
C ASN A 100 12.18 -13.95 2.64
N ILE A 101 13.18 -13.13 2.28
CA ILE A 101 13.17 -12.30 1.07
C ILE A 101 13.04 -13.19 -0.18
N GLY A 102 13.86 -14.24 -0.29
CA GLY A 102 13.90 -15.11 -1.47
C GLY A 102 12.77 -16.13 -1.59
N LEU A 103 11.82 -16.16 -0.63
CA LEU A 103 10.80 -17.20 -0.56
C LEU A 103 9.93 -17.26 -1.82
N ALA A 104 9.42 -16.12 -2.27
CA ALA A 104 8.57 -16.04 -3.46
C ALA A 104 9.29 -16.52 -4.73
N LEU A 105 10.56 -16.15 -4.89
CA LEU A 105 11.39 -16.59 -6.01
C LEU A 105 11.63 -18.10 -6.00
N LYS A 106 11.75 -18.70 -4.80
CA LYS A 106 11.89 -20.16 -4.65
C LYS A 106 10.62 -20.88 -5.13
N PHE A 107 9.43 -20.41 -4.73
CA PHE A 107 8.16 -20.99 -5.20
C PHE A 107 7.94 -20.80 -6.70
N ARG A 108 8.42 -19.69 -7.27
CA ARG A 108 8.38 -19.41 -8.71
C ARG A 108 9.49 -20.15 -9.50
N LYS A 109 10.29 -21.00 -8.83
CA LYS A 109 11.34 -21.82 -9.41
C LYS A 109 12.43 -21.00 -10.14
N VAL A 110 12.67 -19.78 -9.70
CA VAL A 110 13.76 -18.94 -10.22
C VAL A 110 15.12 -19.64 -9.96
N PRO A 111 16.05 -19.68 -10.95
CA PRO A 111 17.36 -20.30 -10.78
C PRO A 111 18.12 -19.75 -9.58
N LYS A 112 18.91 -20.63 -8.89
CA LYS A 112 19.58 -20.25 -7.64
C LYS A 112 20.48 -19.03 -7.80
N ALA A 113 21.27 -18.96 -8.87
CA ALA A 113 22.20 -17.85 -9.11
C ALA A 113 21.45 -16.51 -9.22
N GLU A 114 20.41 -16.43 -10.05
CA GLU A 114 19.57 -15.24 -10.20
C GLU A 114 18.86 -14.87 -8.89
N ARG A 115 18.39 -15.87 -8.15
CA ARG A 115 17.75 -15.64 -6.85
C ARG A 115 18.70 -15.01 -5.84
N GLU A 116 19.93 -15.51 -5.73
CA GLU A 116 20.94 -14.95 -4.82
C GLU A 116 21.34 -13.51 -5.22
N GLU A 117 21.45 -13.23 -6.51
CA GLU A 117 21.70 -11.89 -7.01
C GLU A 117 20.58 -10.92 -6.62
N ARG A 118 19.32 -11.28 -6.90
CA ARG A 118 18.14 -10.46 -6.53
C ARG A 118 18.05 -10.26 -5.01
N ILE A 119 18.27 -11.30 -4.21
CA ILE A 119 18.27 -11.20 -2.75
C ILE A 119 19.35 -10.22 -2.29
N GLY A 120 20.58 -10.33 -2.80
CA GLY A 120 21.68 -9.42 -2.47
C GLY A 120 21.35 -7.96 -2.80
N HIS A 121 20.76 -7.71 -3.97
CA HIS A 121 20.27 -6.38 -4.35
C HIS A 121 19.25 -5.84 -3.35
N TRP A 122 18.20 -6.62 -3.02
CA TRP A 122 17.15 -6.20 -2.10
C TRP A 122 17.64 -6.00 -0.68
N VAL A 123 18.53 -6.88 -0.17
CA VAL A 123 19.16 -6.71 1.16
C VAL A 123 19.89 -5.37 1.27
N LYS A 124 20.64 -5.01 0.22
CA LYS A 124 21.35 -3.73 0.14
C LYS A 124 20.37 -2.57 0.07
N LEU A 125 19.33 -2.65 -0.77
CA LEU A 125 18.33 -1.60 -0.96
C LEU A 125 17.61 -1.26 0.34
N VAL A 126 17.19 -2.29 1.11
CA VAL A 126 16.51 -2.09 2.39
C VAL A 126 17.47 -1.86 3.58
N GLY A 127 18.78 -1.71 3.34
CA GLY A 127 19.80 -1.39 4.34
C GLY A 127 19.98 -2.50 5.39
N LEU A 128 19.98 -3.76 4.97
CA LEU A 128 20.13 -4.94 5.83
C LEU A 128 21.40 -5.75 5.51
N THR A 129 22.40 -5.14 4.86
CA THR A 129 23.70 -5.75 4.64
C THR A 129 24.35 -6.15 5.95
N GLY A 130 24.81 -7.40 6.05
CA GLY A 130 25.38 -8.01 7.25
C GLY A 130 24.34 -8.70 8.15
N PHE A 131 23.04 -8.61 7.84
CA PHE A 131 21.96 -9.27 8.58
C PHE A 131 21.31 -10.41 7.78
N GLU A 132 21.91 -10.85 6.68
CA GLU A 132 21.30 -11.81 5.74
C GLU A 132 20.94 -13.13 6.39
N ASP A 133 21.76 -13.60 7.33
CA ASP A 133 21.61 -14.89 7.99
C ASP A 133 20.92 -14.79 9.37
N HIS A 134 20.53 -13.56 9.80
CA HIS A 134 19.77 -13.35 11.04
C HIS A 134 18.32 -13.82 10.88
N TYR A 135 17.74 -14.25 12.00
CA TYR A 135 16.33 -14.66 12.09
C TYR A 135 15.46 -13.50 12.59
N PRO A 136 14.13 -13.52 12.35
CA PRO A 136 13.24 -12.44 12.76
C PRO A 136 13.36 -12.01 14.22
N ARG A 137 13.57 -12.94 15.15
CA ARG A 137 13.74 -12.67 16.59
C ARG A 137 14.99 -11.82 16.93
N GLU A 138 15.95 -11.77 16.02
CA GLU A 138 17.21 -11.06 16.19
C GLU A 138 17.16 -9.64 15.57
N LEU A 139 16.01 -9.28 14.98
CA LEU A 139 15.79 -8.03 14.27
C LEU A 139 14.86 -7.10 15.04
N SER A 140 15.11 -5.79 14.96
CA SER A 140 14.14 -4.80 15.42
C SER A 140 12.86 -4.84 14.59
N GLY A 141 11.74 -4.31 15.10
CA GLY A 141 10.48 -4.25 14.35
C GLY A 141 10.61 -3.53 13.00
N GLY A 142 11.41 -2.44 12.97
CA GLY A 142 11.70 -1.72 11.73
C GLY A 142 12.51 -2.57 10.72
N MET A 143 13.50 -3.35 11.19
CA MET A 143 14.24 -4.29 10.33
C MET A 143 13.32 -5.38 9.78
N GLN A 144 12.46 -5.95 10.62
CA GLN A 144 11.47 -6.95 10.18
C GLN A 144 10.54 -6.38 9.10
N LYS A 145 10.10 -5.13 9.26
CA LYS A 145 9.24 -4.46 8.26
C LYS A 145 9.96 -4.29 6.93
N ARG A 146 11.23 -3.89 6.95
CA ARG A 146 12.06 -3.77 5.74
C ARG A 146 12.23 -5.13 5.03
N VAL A 147 12.41 -6.21 5.78
CA VAL A 147 12.42 -7.57 5.21
C VAL A 147 11.09 -7.92 4.55
N SER A 148 9.95 -7.56 5.20
CA SER A 148 8.63 -7.86 4.65
C SER A 148 8.35 -7.10 3.34
N ILE A 149 8.80 -5.85 3.24
CA ILE A 149 8.72 -5.04 2.01
C ILE A 149 9.56 -5.67 0.90
N ALA A 150 10.84 -5.99 1.18
CA ALA A 150 11.71 -6.66 0.22
C ALA A 150 11.13 -7.98 -0.28
N ARG A 151 10.58 -8.81 0.64
CA ARG A 151 9.91 -10.08 0.30
C ARG A 151 8.72 -9.90 -0.63
N ALA A 152 7.96 -8.82 -0.45
CA ALA A 152 6.78 -8.53 -1.25
C ALA A 152 7.12 -7.99 -2.65
N LEU A 153 8.25 -7.29 -2.80
CA LEU A 153 8.62 -6.62 -4.04
C LEU A 153 9.59 -7.42 -4.92
N ILE A 154 10.37 -8.35 -4.36
CA ILE A 154 11.45 -9.06 -5.05
C ILE A 154 11.02 -9.82 -6.32
N TYR A 155 9.74 -10.14 -6.47
CA TYR A 155 9.24 -10.91 -7.60
C TYR A 155 8.49 -10.08 -8.64
N ASP A 156 8.61 -8.76 -8.59
CA ASP A 156 8.04 -7.80 -9.54
C ASP A 156 6.51 -7.97 -9.72
N PRO A 157 5.72 -7.79 -8.64
CA PRO A 157 4.26 -8.00 -8.71
C PRO A 157 3.57 -6.94 -9.58
N SER A 158 2.45 -7.31 -10.23
CA SER A 158 1.67 -6.40 -11.08
C SER A 158 0.99 -5.27 -10.30
N ILE A 159 0.69 -5.51 -9.03
CA ILE A 159 0.17 -4.52 -8.07
C ILE A 159 0.74 -4.79 -6.69
N VAL A 160 1.05 -3.73 -5.97
CA VAL A 160 1.49 -3.79 -4.58
C VAL A 160 0.44 -3.17 -3.68
N LEU A 161 0.00 -3.91 -2.68
CA LEU A 161 -0.94 -3.49 -1.66
C LEU A 161 -0.19 -3.35 -0.34
N MET A 162 -0.23 -2.19 0.32
CA MET A 162 0.52 -1.94 1.55
C MET A 162 -0.41 -1.39 2.64
N ASP A 163 -0.44 -2.06 3.78
CA ASP A 163 -1.20 -1.62 4.95
C ASP A 163 -0.25 -1.03 5.99
N GLU A 164 -0.28 0.30 6.15
CA GLU A 164 0.57 1.08 7.06
C GLU A 164 2.06 0.65 7.03
N PRO A 165 2.72 0.68 5.86
CA PRO A 165 4.02 0.05 5.69
C PRO A 165 5.14 0.69 6.52
N PHE A 166 4.98 1.95 6.94
CA PHE A 166 6.03 2.71 7.61
C PHE A 166 5.77 2.97 9.10
N GLY A 167 4.61 2.54 9.65
CA GLY A 167 4.19 2.78 11.03
C GLY A 167 5.25 2.49 12.11
N PRO A 168 5.90 1.31 12.12
CA PRO A 168 6.84 0.93 13.17
C PRO A 168 8.27 1.50 13.01
N LEU A 169 8.49 2.41 12.06
CA LEU A 169 9.82 2.95 11.75
C LEU A 169 10.07 4.28 12.49
N ASP A 170 11.32 4.50 12.93
CA ASP A 170 11.78 5.83 13.34
C ASP A 170 11.75 6.81 12.16
N ALA A 171 11.71 8.11 12.46
CA ALA A 171 11.51 9.16 11.47
C ALA A 171 12.56 9.16 10.34
N ILE A 172 13.85 8.97 10.67
CA ILE A 172 14.94 9.00 9.68
C ILE A 172 14.88 7.78 8.77
N THR A 173 14.72 6.59 9.37
CA THR A 173 14.59 5.33 8.62
C THR A 173 13.33 5.35 7.75
N ARG A 174 12.23 5.92 8.25
CA ARG A 174 10.97 6.07 7.50
C ARG A 174 11.16 6.91 6.25
N LEU A 175 11.70 8.14 6.38
CA LEU A 175 11.93 9.03 5.23
C LEU A 175 12.84 8.40 4.18
N LYS A 176 13.92 7.73 4.62
CA LYS A 176 14.80 7.02 3.71
C LYS A 176 14.08 5.91 2.96
N LEU A 177 13.34 5.06 3.66
CA LEU A 177 12.64 3.94 3.02
C LEU A 177 11.51 4.41 2.11
N GLN A 178 10.83 5.51 2.44
CA GLN A 178 9.84 6.16 1.59
C GLN A 178 10.48 6.65 0.28
N GLN A 179 11.64 7.32 0.35
CA GLN A 179 12.35 7.78 -0.83
C GLN A 179 12.86 6.59 -1.67
N ASP A 180 13.41 5.56 -1.03
CA ASP A 180 13.88 4.35 -1.72
C ASP A 180 12.71 3.61 -2.42
N LEU A 181 11.54 3.51 -1.77
CA LEU A 181 10.34 2.93 -2.37
C LEU A 181 9.84 3.77 -3.55
N LEU A 182 9.86 5.10 -3.41
CA LEU A 182 9.44 6.01 -4.46
C LEU A 182 10.32 5.86 -5.71
N ASN A 183 11.64 5.88 -5.53
CA ASN A 183 12.61 5.70 -6.63
C ASN A 183 12.40 4.36 -7.33
N LEU A 184 12.28 3.28 -6.56
CA LEU A 184 12.04 1.93 -7.11
C LEU A 184 10.74 1.86 -7.91
N TRP A 185 9.66 2.46 -7.38
CA TRP A 185 8.38 2.49 -8.05
C TRP A 185 8.44 3.31 -9.36
N GLU A 186 9.13 4.44 -9.37
CA GLU A 186 9.32 5.29 -10.56
C GLU A 186 10.12 4.54 -11.65
N GLU A 187 11.12 3.74 -11.27
CA GLU A 187 11.88 2.91 -12.21
C GLU A 187 11.03 1.79 -12.83
N GLN A 188 10.16 1.15 -12.05
CA GLN A 188 9.40 -0.02 -12.49
C GLN A 188 8.04 0.31 -13.11
N ASN A 189 7.52 1.54 -12.95
CA ASN A 189 6.16 1.94 -13.36
C ASN A 189 5.08 0.96 -12.85
N GLY A 190 5.27 0.42 -11.66
CA GLY A 190 4.34 -0.51 -11.03
C GLY A 190 3.03 0.17 -10.59
N THR A 191 2.02 -0.59 -10.24
CA THR A 191 0.81 -0.06 -9.59
C THR A 191 0.91 -0.30 -8.09
N LEU A 192 0.64 0.73 -7.27
CA LEU A 192 0.71 0.61 -5.83
C LEU A 192 -0.50 1.26 -5.17
N VAL A 193 -1.11 0.53 -4.24
CA VAL A 193 -2.16 1.06 -3.35
C VAL A 193 -1.69 0.89 -1.92
N PHE A 194 -1.58 1.99 -1.20
CA PHE A 194 -1.19 1.91 0.20
C PHE A 194 -2.16 2.64 1.12
N VAL A 195 -2.31 2.10 2.30
CA VAL A 195 -3.10 2.68 3.37
C VAL A 195 -2.17 3.36 4.34
N THR A 196 -2.50 4.57 4.75
CA THR A 196 -1.81 5.31 5.80
C THR A 196 -2.77 6.21 6.56
N HIS A 197 -2.37 6.61 7.75
CA HIS A 197 -3.01 7.69 8.52
C HIS A 197 -2.14 8.96 8.52
N ASP A 198 -0.97 8.93 7.90
CA ASP A 198 -0.06 10.07 7.77
C ASP A 198 -0.30 10.80 6.44
N LEU A 199 -0.80 12.05 6.53
CA LEU A 199 -1.11 12.88 5.36
C LEU A 199 0.17 13.25 4.58
N ASN A 200 1.30 13.40 5.25
CA ASN A 200 2.57 13.67 4.59
C ASN A 200 2.96 12.49 3.69
N GLU A 201 2.86 11.25 4.21
CA GLU A 201 3.12 10.05 3.41
C GLU A 201 2.22 10.00 2.17
N ALA A 202 0.93 10.30 2.32
CA ALA A 202 -0.01 10.31 1.21
C ALA A 202 0.38 11.31 0.12
N ILE A 203 0.81 12.52 0.51
CA ILE A 203 1.21 13.57 -0.43
C ILE A 203 2.57 13.27 -1.07
N TYR A 204 3.55 12.77 -0.29
CA TYR A 204 4.89 12.49 -0.82
C TYR A 204 4.88 11.40 -1.89
N LEU A 205 4.12 10.34 -1.66
CA LEU A 205 4.25 9.11 -2.40
C LEU A 205 3.21 8.98 -3.51
N ALA A 206 1.96 9.39 -3.26
CA ALA A 206 0.87 9.06 -4.15
C ALA A 206 0.71 10.05 -5.31
N ASP A 207 0.13 9.57 -6.41
CA ASP A 207 -0.41 10.40 -7.49
C ASP A 207 -1.85 10.80 -7.20
N GLU A 208 -2.56 9.96 -6.42
CA GLU A 208 -3.95 10.15 -6.03
C GLU A 208 -4.14 9.80 -4.56
N VAL A 209 -4.91 10.62 -3.85
CA VAL A 209 -5.29 10.38 -2.46
C VAL A 209 -6.79 10.14 -2.38
N VAL A 210 -7.18 8.96 -1.94
CA VAL A 210 -8.55 8.54 -1.67
C VAL A 210 -8.87 8.80 -0.21
N VAL A 211 -9.83 9.67 0.07
CA VAL A 211 -10.29 9.98 1.42
C VAL A 211 -11.54 9.18 1.71
N MET A 212 -11.48 8.36 2.78
CA MET A 212 -12.62 7.56 3.25
C MET A 212 -13.31 8.19 4.43
N SER A 213 -14.65 8.03 4.48
CA SER A 213 -15.47 8.41 5.65
C SER A 213 -15.36 7.40 6.78
N SER A 214 -15.75 7.82 7.98
CA SER A 214 -16.01 6.90 9.10
C SER A 214 -17.36 6.18 8.95
N GLY A 215 -17.45 4.99 9.46
CA GLY A 215 -18.48 3.99 9.64
C GLY A 215 -19.93 4.18 9.20
N PRO A 216 -20.39 3.59 8.10
CA PRO A 216 -19.64 2.69 7.21
C PRO A 216 -18.67 3.45 6.32
N GLY A 217 -17.53 2.79 6.00
CA GLY A 217 -16.53 3.41 5.13
C GLY A 217 -17.05 3.59 3.71
N THR A 218 -17.03 4.82 3.21
CA THR A 218 -17.34 5.18 1.82
C THR A 218 -16.20 6.01 1.25
N VAL A 219 -16.09 6.11 -0.07
CA VAL A 219 -15.16 7.04 -0.71
C VAL A 219 -15.79 8.43 -0.71
N ARG A 220 -15.21 9.36 0.05
CA ARG A 220 -15.67 10.75 0.12
C ARG A 220 -15.13 11.60 -1.01
N ARG A 221 -13.86 11.47 -1.28
CA ARG A 221 -13.18 12.26 -2.29
C ARG A 221 -11.93 11.54 -2.80
N VAL A 222 -11.61 11.77 -4.06
CA VAL A 222 -10.33 11.42 -4.67
C VAL A 222 -9.67 12.74 -5.09
N LEU A 223 -8.46 12.98 -4.58
CA LEU A 223 -7.67 14.16 -4.92
C LEU A 223 -6.45 13.75 -5.74
N GLN A 224 -6.18 14.55 -6.76
CA GLN A 224 -4.93 14.41 -7.52
C GLN A 224 -3.80 15.13 -6.77
N VAL A 225 -2.64 14.51 -6.71
CA VAL A 225 -1.44 15.14 -6.16
C VAL A 225 -0.68 15.81 -7.31
N PRO A 226 -0.59 17.17 -7.32
CA PRO A 226 -0.17 17.93 -8.50
C PRO A 226 1.35 17.99 -8.69
N PHE A 227 2.11 17.14 -8.00
CA PHE A 227 3.56 17.16 -8.10
C PHE A 227 4.06 16.22 -9.19
N GLU A 228 4.91 16.76 -10.06
CA GLU A 228 5.56 15.99 -11.11
C GLU A 228 6.59 14.98 -10.54
N ARG A 229 6.93 13.98 -11.33
CA ARG A 229 7.95 12.98 -11.02
C ARG A 229 9.19 13.20 -11.91
N PRO A 230 10.40 12.87 -11.46
CA PRO A 230 10.73 12.24 -10.16
C PRO A 230 10.59 13.21 -8.98
N ARG A 231 10.21 12.69 -7.81
CA ARG A 231 10.02 13.49 -6.60
C ARG A 231 11.13 13.25 -5.58
N THR A 232 11.57 14.34 -4.96
CA THR A 232 12.44 14.28 -3.78
C THR A 232 11.66 14.81 -2.58
N ILE A 233 11.47 13.96 -1.56
CA ILE A 233 10.65 14.30 -0.39
C ILE A 233 11.11 15.60 0.26
N GLY A 234 12.44 15.81 0.40
CA GLY A 234 12.97 17.02 1.02
C GLY A 234 12.56 18.31 0.33
N SER A 235 12.54 18.36 -1.01
CA SER A 235 12.16 19.56 -1.76
C SER A 235 10.65 19.79 -1.76
N LEU A 236 9.84 18.73 -1.67
CA LEU A 236 8.38 18.87 -1.63
C LEU A 236 7.88 19.58 -0.37
N VAL A 237 8.45 19.24 0.78
CA VAL A 237 8.05 19.81 2.09
C VAL A 237 8.20 21.34 2.14
N GLU A 238 9.14 21.87 1.38
CA GLU A 238 9.44 23.31 1.35
C GLU A 238 8.53 24.09 0.37
N SER A 239 7.72 23.40 -0.42
CA SER A 239 6.87 24.06 -1.43
C SER A 239 5.56 24.60 -0.81
N PRO A 240 5.11 25.80 -1.22
CA PRO A 240 3.81 26.34 -0.80
C PRO A 240 2.64 25.43 -1.20
N GLU A 241 2.72 24.82 -2.36
CA GLU A 241 1.68 23.93 -2.92
C GLU A 241 1.51 22.66 -2.04
N PHE A 242 2.59 22.20 -1.41
CA PHE A 242 2.52 21.11 -0.45
C PHE A 242 1.70 21.51 0.78
N ALA A 243 1.96 22.71 1.32
CA ALA A 243 1.23 23.22 2.48
C ALA A 243 -0.27 23.43 2.19
N GLU A 244 -0.61 23.90 1.00
CA GLU A 244 -2.00 24.05 0.55
C GLU A 244 -2.71 22.69 0.47
N LEU A 245 -2.11 21.71 -0.22
CA LEU A 245 -2.68 20.36 -0.34
C LEU A 245 -2.80 19.67 1.02
N TYR A 246 -1.80 19.84 1.90
CA TYR A 246 -1.86 19.31 3.27
C TYR A 246 -3.03 19.90 4.04
N ASN A 247 -3.24 21.22 3.97
CA ASN A 247 -4.34 21.89 4.66
C ASN A 247 -5.72 21.45 4.13
N ASP A 248 -5.83 21.25 2.82
CA ASP A 248 -7.05 20.72 2.19
C ASP A 248 -7.37 19.31 2.69
N LEU A 249 -6.37 18.42 2.65
CA LEU A 249 -6.52 17.05 3.16
C LEU A 249 -6.81 17.03 4.66
N TRP A 250 -6.13 17.87 5.44
CA TRP A 250 -6.36 17.97 6.88
C TRP A 250 -7.77 18.42 7.20
N SER A 251 -8.30 19.39 6.46
CA SER A 251 -9.67 19.89 6.63
C SER A 251 -10.70 18.80 6.37
N LEU A 252 -10.52 18.02 5.31
CA LEU A 252 -11.37 16.87 5.00
C LEU A 252 -11.26 15.79 6.08
N PHE A 253 -10.05 15.45 6.49
CA PHE A 253 -9.80 14.42 7.49
C PHE A 253 -10.38 14.81 8.86
N LYS A 254 -10.23 16.06 9.25
CA LYS A 254 -10.79 16.59 10.50
C LYS A 254 -12.31 16.53 10.54
N SER A 255 -12.98 16.83 9.43
CA SER A 255 -14.45 16.72 9.35
C SER A 255 -14.93 15.28 9.57
N GLU A 256 -14.21 14.29 9.04
CA GLU A 256 -14.53 12.87 9.23
C GLU A 256 -14.25 12.38 10.66
N LEU A 257 -13.21 12.90 11.33
CA LEU A 257 -12.95 12.59 12.74
C LEU A 257 -14.08 13.09 13.65
N GLN A 258 -14.55 14.34 13.45
CA GLN A 258 -15.63 14.92 14.23
C GLN A 258 -16.96 14.18 14.03
N MET A 259 -17.24 13.70 12.82
CA MET A 259 -18.42 12.88 12.53
C MET A 259 -18.33 11.49 13.20
N SER A 260 -17.13 10.93 13.32
CA SER A 260 -16.88 9.67 14.02
C SER A 260 -17.20 9.75 15.51
N ASP A 261 -16.76 10.82 16.16
CA ASP A 261 -16.99 11.03 17.61
C ASP A 261 -18.46 11.32 17.94
N ALA A 262 -19.23 11.89 17.00
CA ALA A 262 -20.65 12.16 17.17
C ALA A 262 -21.55 10.91 16.99
N THR A 263 -20.99 9.81 16.44
CA THR A 263 -21.74 8.57 16.11
C THR A 263 -21.34 7.38 17.00
N ALA A 264 -20.34 7.52 17.85
CA ALA A 264 -19.89 6.54 18.84
C ALA A 264 -20.62 6.68 20.16
#